data_35b1ca1ba5fd82245dfac808d0fde527
#
_entry.id   35b1ca1ba5fd82245dfac808d0fde527
#
_cell.length_a   1.000
_cell.length_b   1.000
_cell.length_c   1.000
_cell.angle_alpha   90.00
_cell.angle_beta   90.00
_cell.angle_gamma   90.00
#
_symmetry.space_group_name_H-M   'P 1'
#
loop_
_entity.id
_entity.type
_entity.pdbx_description
1 polymer ?
#
loop_
_entity_poly.entity_id
_entity_poly.type
_entity_poly.pdbx_seq_one_letter_code
_entity_poly.pdbx_strand_id
1 'polypeptide(L)'
;MADNAYKEYEKKLYSYADNALLTEEVVNDLFKELLTVLPNKGKLYKYKALSTFHIDELEEKYIWFSSAKKLNDKKDCAFNANSLKEIESMVKFFLTDDNYRKTLVNGYYLQLLSRCPEITHKAIEDCLLCVTKNGQRIGKLKFDKFCKEYKLTTEQKQVLINTIQLYSDEAQNEGVIRNSISNLHKQMQEVRNSMQICSLTTSYDKDSMWAYYCNNAGVCIEYDFNKINDYELKKKFINTQKVRYGRKKKFSYVDIIKAKLENTQEAMAKADEMILSQLLTKEKSWRAEEEWRTIGSVRGNETGIKIYADIVSAIYLDYSILKEEKAKQIIELAEDNKWKVYVRYFSDYEAEYRYDTIENISKLISDLKQII
;
A
#
# COMPACT_ATOMS: atom_id res chain seq x y z
N MET A 1 9.76 24.50 7.32
CA MET A 1 10.39 23.62 8.31
C MET A 1 9.68 22.27 8.40
N ALA A 2 8.37 22.19 8.62
CA ALA A 2 7.65 20.91 8.76
C ALA A 2 7.74 19.96 7.53
N ASP A 3 7.66 20.48 6.30
CA ASP A 3 7.78 19.65 5.09
C ASP A 3 9.19 19.05 4.91
N ASN A 4 10.24 19.69 5.45
CA ASN A 4 11.60 19.16 5.38
C ASN A 4 11.79 18.04 6.41
N ALA A 5 11.30 18.22 7.63
CA ALA A 5 11.35 17.18 8.67
C ALA A 5 10.58 15.91 8.25
N TYR A 6 9.42 16.08 7.60
CA TYR A 6 8.67 14.94 7.05
C TYR A 6 9.44 14.20 5.94
N LYS A 7 10.11 14.91 5.03
CA LYS A 7 10.93 14.28 3.99
C LYS A 7 12.11 13.48 4.55
N GLU A 8 12.75 13.99 5.61
CA GLU A 8 13.83 13.27 6.30
C GLU A 8 13.29 11.99 6.96
N TYR A 9 12.15 12.09 7.64
CA TYR A 9 11.45 10.93 8.19
C TYR A 9 11.11 9.89 7.11
N GLU A 10 10.49 10.31 6.01
CA GLU A 10 10.13 9.44 4.89
C GLU A 10 11.35 8.74 4.28
N LYS A 11 12.45 9.47 4.06
CA LYS A 11 13.71 8.90 3.58
C LYS A 11 14.28 7.86 4.54
N LYS A 12 14.25 8.15 5.84
CA LYS A 12 14.71 7.22 6.86
C LYS A 12 13.84 5.98 6.93
N LEU A 13 12.50 6.13 6.90
CA LEU A 13 11.56 5.00 6.86
C LEU A 13 11.84 4.06 5.68
N TYR A 14 12.07 4.60 4.48
CA TYR A 14 12.36 3.79 3.30
C TYR A 14 13.73 3.12 3.32
N SER A 15 14.69 3.63 4.08
CA SER A 15 15.98 2.96 4.25
C SER A 15 15.90 1.64 5.03
N TYR A 16 14.79 1.40 5.74
CA TYR A 16 14.47 0.16 6.46
C TYR A 16 13.39 -0.68 5.76
N ALA A 17 13.30 -0.62 4.43
CA ALA A 17 12.30 -1.36 3.65
C ALA A 17 12.37 -2.90 3.88
N ASP A 18 13.53 -3.42 4.28
CA ASP A 18 13.65 -4.80 4.75
C ASP A 18 13.22 -4.90 6.23
N ASN A 19 12.10 -5.60 6.48
CA ASN A 19 11.59 -5.84 7.83
C ASN A 19 12.60 -6.52 8.78
N ALA A 20 13.61 -7.21 8.25
CA ALA A 20 14.69 -7.80 9.04
C ALA A 20 15.58 -6.76 9.73
N LEU A 21 15.59 -5.53 9.25
CA LEU A 21 16.34 -4.41 9.81
C LEU A 21 15.57 -3.60 10.88
N LEU A 22 14.28 -3.88 11.08
CA LEU A 22 13.43 -3.19 12.05
C LEU A 22 13.62 -3.78 13.46
N THR A 23 14.75 -3.45 14.10
CA THR A 23 14.95 -3.74 15.53
C THR A 23 14.03 -2.88 16.39
N GLU A 24 13.85 -3.25 17.67
CA GLU A 24 13.03 -2.47 18.60
C GLU A 24 13.54 -1.03 18.76
N GLU A 25 14.85 -0.84 18.80
CA GLU A 25 15.48 0.48 18.89
C GLU A 25 15.12 1.34 17.66
N VAL A 26 15.29 0.78 16.45
CA VAL A 26 14.96 1.46 15.18
C VAL A 26 13.49 1.84 15.13
N VAL A 27 12.59 0.93 15.52
CA VAL A 27 11.14 1.20 15.55
C VAL A 27 10.80 2.31 16.54
N ASN A 28 11.39 2.29 17.73
CA ASN A 28 11.19 3.35 18.74
C ASN A 28 11.67 4.71 18.25
N ASP A 29 12.82 4.77 17.59
CA ASP A 29 13.36 6.01 17.04
C ASP A 29 12.52 6.55 15.87
N LEU A 30 12.15 5.70 14.93
CA LEU A 30 11.24 6.07 13.84
C LEU A 30 9.88 6.55 14.36
N PHE A 31 9.37 5.91 15.42
CA PHE A 31 8.10 6.30 16.00
C PHE A 31 8.17 7.65 16.70
N LYS A 32 9.26 7.95 17.42
CA LYS A 32 9.51 9.28 17.98
C LYS A 32 9.58 10.35 16.89
N GLU A 33 10.29 10.08 15.80
CA GLU A 33 10.36 10.99 14.65
C GLU A 33 8.99 11.19 14.01
N LEU A 34 8.20 10.12 13.84
CA LEU A 34 6.82 10.21 13.36
C LEU A 34 6.00 11.19 14.22
N LEU A 35 6.05 11.07 15.55
CA LEU A 35 5.33 11.97 16.46
C LEU A 35 5.71 13.45 16.27
N THR A 36 6.96 13.73 15.86
CA THR A 36 7.41 15.12 15.61
C THR A 36 6.87 15.69 14.32
N VAL A 37 6.60 14.84 13.32
CA VAL A 37 6.12 15.27 11.99
C VAL A 37 4.60 15.17 11.83
N LEU A 38 3.92 14.42 12.70
CA LEU A 38 2.47 14.38 12.76
C LEU A 38 1.89 15.75 13.16
N PRO A 39 0.77 16.16 12.54
CA PRO A 39 0.07 17.38 12.94
C PRO A 39 -0.52 17.25 14.35
N ASN A 40 -0.95 18.39 14.90
CA ASN A 40 -1.69 18.47 16.17
C ASN A 40 -1.00 17.74 17.33
N LYS A 41 0.34 17.77 17.37
CA LYS A 41 1.14 17.10 18.41
C LYS A 41 0.88 15.58 18.47
N GLY A 42 0.78 14.93 17.31
CA GLY A 42 0.58 13.48 17.22
C GLY A 42 -0.88 13.03 17.17
N LYS A 43 -1.83 13.93 16.87
CA LYS A 43 -3.25 13.60 16.78
C LYS A 43 -3.76 13.66 15.36
N LEU A 44 -4.53 12.64 15.00
CA LEU A 44 -5.21 12.52 13.70
C LEU A 44 -6.68 12.17 13.92
N TYR A 45 -7.50 12.43 12.91
CA TYR A 45 -8.96 12.34 13.01
C TYR A 45 -9.54 11.41 11.96
N LYS A 46 -10.66 10.77 12.28
CA LYS A 46 -11.40 9.92 11.34
C LYS A 46 -12.89 10.17 11.43
N TYR A 47 -13.46 10.56 10.30
CA TYR A 47 -14.89 10.79 10.16
C TYR A 47 -15.62 9.49 9.82
N LYS A 48 -16.78 9.26 10.43
CA LYS A 48 -17.57 8.04 10.28
C LYS A 48 -19.07 8.33 10.38
N ALA A 49 -19.84 7.66 9.53
CA ALA A 49 -21.29 7.63 9.71
C ALA A 49 -21.65 6.88 11.00
N LEU A 50 -22.76 7.24 11.63
CA LEU A 50 -23.25 6.58 12.84
C LEU A 50 -23.79 5.18 12.50
N SER A 51 -23.10 4.14 12.93
CA SER A 51 -23.46 2.74 12.68
C SER A 51 -23.07 1.82 13.83
N THR A 52 -23.74 0.68 13.98
CA THR A 52 -23.37 -0.37 14.96
C THR A 52 -21.92 -0.81 14.80
N PHE A 53 -21.45 -1.02 13.58
CA PHE A 53 -20.07 -1.39 13.31
C PHE A 53 -19.04 -0.40 13.90
N HIS A 54 -19.36 0.91 13.89
CA HIS A 54 -18.45 1.91 14.46
C HIS A 54 -18.57 2.02 15.98
N ILE A 55 -19.68 1.63 16.57
CA ILE A 55 -19.82 1.48 18.02
C ILE A 55 -18.98 0.30 18.50
N ASP A 56 -19.10 -0.86 17.84
CA ASP A 56 -18.27 -2.04 18.14
C ASP A 56 -16.76 -1.72 18.04
N GLU A 57 -16.36 -0.87 17.09
CA GLU A 57 -14.97 -0.42 16.93
C GLU A 57 -14.49 0.37 18.15
N LEU A 58 -15.33 1.22 18.72
CA LEU A 58 -15.03 1.99 19.93
C LEU A 58 -15.05 1.11 21.20
N GLU A 59 -16.04 0.23 21.32
CA GLU A 59 -16.22 -0.67 22.45
C GLU A 59 -15.06 -1.68 22.55
N GLU A 60 -14.72 -2.33 21.44
CA GLU A 60 -13.62 -3.30 21.37
C GLU A 60 -12.23 -2.61 21.27
N LYS A 61 -12.16 -1.28 21.17
CA LYS A 61 -10.92 -0.49 21.06
C LYS A 61 -10.03 -0.92 19.91
N TYR A 62 -10.59 -1.11 18.73
CA TYR A 62 -9.81 -1.36 17.53
C TYR A 62 -9.97 -0.23 16.51
N ILE A 63 -9.00 -0.15 15.60
CA ILE A 63 -9.06 0.72 14.44
C ILE A 63 -9.19 -0.17 13.22
N TRP A 64 -10.20 0.10 12.39
CA TRP A 64 -10.42 -0.64 11.16
C TRP A 64 -9.51 -0.15 10.03
N PHE A 65 -8.72 -1.09 9.49
CA PHE A 65 -7.92 -0.90 8.29
C PHE A 65 -8.63 -1.57 7.11
N SER A 66 -9.10 -0.79 6.17
CA SER A 66 -9.78 -1.30 4.97
C SER A 66 -8.79 -1.82 3.94
N SER A 67 -9.13 -2.89 3.23
CA SER A 67 -8.39 -3.24 2.02
C SER A 67 -8.42 -2.09 1.01
N ALA A 68 -7.30 -1.84 0.33
CA ALA A 68 -7.20 -0.84 -0.73
C ALA A 68 -8.25 -1.04 -1.85
N LYS A 69 -8.75 -2.27 -2.03
CA LYS A 69 -9.82 -2.63 -2.97
C LYS A 69 -11.19 -2.06 -2.55
N LYS A 70 -11.40 -1.83 -1.25
CA LYS A 70 -12.69 -1.43 -0.66
C LYS A 70 -12.83 0.09 -0.49
N LEU A 71 -11.82 0.86 -0.87
CA LEU A 71 -11.91 2.31 -0.84
C LEU A 71 -13.01 2.80 -1.80
N ASN A 72 -13.71 3.87 -1.41
CA ASN A 72 -14.85 4.44 -2.14
C ASN A 72 -14.50 4.96 -3.55
N ASP A 73 -13.32 5.52 -3.74
CA ASP A 73 -12.84 5.94 -5.06
C ASP A 73 -12.06 4.80 -5.74
N LYS A 74 -12.57 4.29 -6.87
CA LYS A 74 -11.93 3.21 -7.66
C LYS A 74 -10.55 3.60 -8.20
N LYS A 75 -10.28 4.90 -8.38
CA LYS A 75 -8.98 5.40 -8.84
C LYS A 75 -7.98 5.50 -7.68
N ASP A 76 -8.47 5.56 -6.46
CA ASP A 76 -7.62 5.60 -5.29
C ASP A 76 -6.85 4.28 -5.16
N CYS A 77 -5.59 4.36 -4.80
CA CYS A 77 -4.69 3.21 -4.70
C CYS A 77 -4.58 2.34 -5.98
N ALA A 78 -5.13 2.75 -7.12
CA ALA A 78 -4.96 2.03 -8.38
C ALA A 78 -3.57 2.25 -8.97
N PHE A 79 -2.96 1.19 -9.52
CA PHE A 79 -1.68 1.30 -10.21
C PHE A 79 -1.84 1.93 -11.59
N ASN A 80 -1.12 3.02 -11.85
CA ASN A 80 -1.19 3.78 -13.09
C ASN A 80 -0.15 3.27 -14.11
N ALA A 81 -0.36 2.07 -14.66
CA ALA A 81 0.48 1.51 -15.71
C ALA A 81 -0.05 1.85 -17.11
N ASN A 82 0.85 2.15 -18.04
CA ASN A 82 0.50 2.32 -19.46
C ASN A 82 0.75 1.00 -20.19
N SER A 83 -0.32 0.25 -20.51
CA SER A 83 -0.22 -1.09 -21.07
C SER A 83 0.64 -1.19 -22.36
N LEU A 84 0.55 -0.22 -23.27
CA LEU A 84 1.34 -0.25 -24.51
C LEU A 84 2.83 -0.03 -24.26
N LYS A 85 3.16 0.98 -23.42
CA LYS A 85 4.55 1.25 -23.06
C LYS A 85 5.18 0.14 -22.22
N GLU A 86 4.39 -0.50 -21.36
CA GLU A 86 4.83 -1.68 -20.60
C GLU A 86 5.14 -2.86 -21.54
N ILE A 87 4.31 -3.10 -22.58
CA ILE A 87 4.59 -4.12 -23.58
C ILE A 87 5.93 -3.86 -24.27
N GLU A 88 6.14 -2.65 -24.79
CA GLU A 88 7.40 -2.27 -25.44
C GLU A 88 8.61 -2.41 -24.50
N SER A 89 8.44 -1.97 -23.26
CA SER A 89 9.51 -2.04 -22.25
C SER A 89 9.82 -3.48 -21.86
N MET A 90 8.81 -4.35 -21.74
CA MET A 90 8.98 -5.78 -21.45
C MET A 90 9.65 -6.52 -22.59
N VAL A 91 9.25 -6.27 -23.84
CA VAL A 91 9.92 -6.84 -25.03
C VAL A 91 11.40 -6.47 -25.01
N LYS A 92 11.69 -5.17 -24.84
CA LYS A 92 13.07 -4.70 -24.77
C LYS A 92 13.83 -5.36 -23.61
N PHE A 93 13.23 -5.42 -22.44
CA PHE A 93 13.82 -6.03 -21.25
C PHE A 93 14.16 -7.50 -21.50
N PHE A 94 13.21 -8.30 -21.98
CA PHE A 94 13.43 -9.72 -22.29
C PHE A 94 14.54 -9.96 -23.31
N LEU A 95 14.68 -9.06 -24.29
CA LEU A 95 15.67 -9.19 -25.35
C LEU A 95 17.07 -8.68 -24.96
N THR A 96 17.18 -7.73 -24.02
CA THR A 96 18.43 -7.01 -23.77
C THR A 96 19.01 -7.12 -22.38
N ASP A 97 18.21 -7.54 -21.37
CA ASP A 97 18.67 -7.57 -19.98
C ASP A 97 19.42 -8.86 -19.67
N ASP A 98 20.71 -8.75 -19.33
CA ASP A 98 21.58 -9.87 -19.06
C ASP A 98 21.20 -10.64 -17.77
N ASN A 99 20.71 -9.93 -16.74
CA ASN A 99 20.31 -10.56 -15.49
C ASN A 99 19.01 -11.37 -15.67
N TYR A 100 18.06 -10.83 -16.42
CA TYR A 100 16.85 -11.56 -16.76
C TYR A 100 17.17 -12.82 -17.57
N ARG A 101 18.04 -12.71 -18.59
CA ARG A 101 18.51 -13.85 -19.39
C ARG A 101 19.15 -14.94 -18.52
N LYS A 102 20.03 -14.56 -17.59
CA LYS A 102 20.65 -15.50 -16.65
C LYS A 102 19.61 -16.21 -15.78
N THR A 103 18.59 -15.49 -15.32
CA THR A 103 17.50 -16.07 -14.51
C THR A 103 16.70 -17.07 -15.31
N LEU A 104 16.38 -16.78 -16.58
CA LEU A 104 15.71 -17.73 -17.48
C LEU A 104 16.59 -18.95 -17.74
N VAL A 105 17.88 -18.75 -18.03
CA VAL A 105 18.84 -19.83 -18.22
C VAL A 105 18.87 -20.76 -16.99
N ASN A 106 18.88 -20.19 -15.79
CA ASN A 106 18.82 -20.96 -14.55
C ASN A 106 17.53 -21.79 -14.44
N GLY A 107 16.38 -21.19 -14.77
CA GLY A 107 15.09 -21.89 -14.77
C GLY A 107 15.08 -23.09 -15.74
N TYR A 108 15.56 -22.87 -16.96
CA TYR A 108 15.65 -23.95 -17.96
C TYR A 108 16.69 -25.00 -17.59
N TYR A 109 17.81 -24.58 -17.01
CA TYR A 109 18.82 -25.50 -16.50
C TYR A 109 18.26 -26.49 -15.48
N LEU A 110 17.50 -26.02 -14.51
CA LEU A 110 16.88 -26.87 -13.51
C LEU A 110 15.86 -27.84 -14.13
N GLN A 111 15.12 -27.44 -15.17
CA GLN A 111 14.23 -28.34 -15.90
C GLN A 111 14.99 -29.39 -16.75
N LEU A 112 16.12 -28.99 -17.32
CA LEU A 112 16.93 -29.87 -18.14
C LEU A 112 17.80 -30.83 -17.31
N LEU A 113 18.21 -30.42 -16.13
CA LEU A 113 19.10 -31.20 -15.25
C LEU A 113 18.53 -32.60 -14.93
N SER A 114 17.21 -32.73 -14.76
CA SER A 114 16.53 -33.98 -14.52
C SER A 114 16.53 -34.93 -15.75
N ARG A 115 16.70 -34.38 -16.96
CA ARG A 115 16.61 -35.06 -18.24
C ARG A 115 17.96 -35.23 -18.94
N CYS A 116 18.91 -34.34 -18.64
CA CYS A 116 20.24 -34.28 -19.26
C CYS A 116 21.29 -33.91 -18.21
N PRO A 117 21.61 -34.79 -17.27
CA PRO A 117 22.53 -34.51 -16.15
C PRO A 117 23.96 -34.18 -16.58
N GLU A 118 24.37 -34.58 -17.80
CA GLU A 118 25.70 -34.34 -18.31
C GLU A 118 25.89 -32.90 -18.83
N ILE A 119 24.81 -32.11 -19.00
CA ILE A 119 24.88 -30.74 -19.51
C ILE A 119 25.21 -29.81 -18.35
N THR A 120 26.33 -29.11 -18.46
CA THR A 120 26.70 -28.11 -17.47
C THR A 120 25.84 -26.80 -17.63
N HIS A 121 25.65 -26.10 -16.53
CA HIS A 121 24.98 -24.78 -16.53
C HIS A 121 25.59 -23.83 -17.59
N LYS A 122 26.92 -23.79 -17.67
CA LYS A 122 27.64 -22.96 -18.65
C LYS A 122 27.34 -23.35 -20.10
N ALA A 123 27.18 -24.63 -20.38
CA ALA A 123 26.84 -25.08 -21.72
C ALA A 123 25.46 -24.64 -22.16
N ILE A 124 24.48 -24.64 -21.26
CA ILE A 124 23.12 -24.13 -21.54
C ILE A 124 23.16 -22.61 -21.68
N GLU A 125 23.90 -21.93 -20.82
CA GLU A 125 24.08 -20.47 -20.90
C GLU A 125 24.67 -20.07 -22.26
N ASP A 126 25.77 -20.70 -22.70
CA ASP A 126 26.41 -20.45 -23.99
C ASP A 126 25.48 -20.77 -25.16
N CYS A 127 24.69 -21.83 -25.07
CA CYS A 127 23.72 -22.21 -26.09
C CYS A 127 22.57 -21.18 -26.18
N LEU A 128 21.99 -20.77 -25.09
CA LEU A 128 20.88 -19.79 -25.05
C LEU A 128 21.34 -18.36 -25.37
N LEU A 129 22.53 -17.94 -24.94
CA LEU A 129 23.09 -16.64 -25.28
C LEU A 129 23.39 -16.51 -26.78
N CYS A 130 23.72 -17.59 -27.47
CA CYS A 130 23.90 -17.59 -28.93
C CYS A 130 22.57 -17.34 -29.67
N VAL A 131 21.42 -17.74 -29.12
CA VAL A 131 20.10 -17.52 -29.72
C VAL A 131 19.66 -16.07 -29.57
N THR A 132 20.01 -15.42 -28.45
CA THR A 132 19.45 -14.12 -28.08
C THR A 132 20.19 -12.90 -28.60
N LYS A 133 21.48 -13.03 -28.93
CA LYS A 133 22.33 -11.87 -29.24
C LYS A 133 21.90 -11.08 -30.49
N ASN A 134 21.14 -11.70 -31.43
CA ASN A 134 20.69 -11.04 -32.66
C ASN A 134 19.28 -11.47 -33.12
N GLY A 135 18.48 -12.14 -32.30
CA GLY A 135 17.22 -12.72 -32.76
C GLY A 135 17.39 -13.83 -33.82
N GLN A 136 18.64 -14.25 -34.05
CA GLN A 136 18.97 -15.30 -35.01
C GLN A 136 19.03 -16.64 -34.30
N ARG A 137 18.31 -17.62 -34.85
CA ARG A 137 18.44 -19.02 -34.44
C ARG A 137 19.92 -19.44 -34.43
N ILE A 138 20.34 -20.24 -33.43
CA ILE A 138 21.64 -20.90 -33.47
C ILE A 138 21.80 -21.53 -34.83
N GLY A 139 22.83 -21.14 -35.56
CA GLY A 139 23.11 -21.80 -36.82
C GLY A 139 23.29 -23.28 -36.58
N LYS A 140 22.64 -24.13 -37.40
CA LYS A 140 22.67 -25.59 -37.32
C LYS A 140 24.02 -26.15 -37.01
N LEU A 141 25.09 -25.57 -37.60
CA LEU A 141 26.49 -25.93 -37.41
C LEU A 141 26.98 -25.74 -35.95
N LYS A 142 26.61 -24.67 -35.29
CA LYS A 142 26.98 -24.43 -33.88
C LYS A 142 26.28 -25.38 -32.94
N PHE A 143 24.99 -25.62 -33.18
CA PHE A 143 24.20 -26.56 -32.41
C PHE A 143 24.73 -28.03 -32.56
N ASP A 144 25.01 -28.43 -33.81
CA ASP A 144 25.54 -29.75 -34.07
C ASP A 144 26.93 -29.96 -33.41
N LYS A 145 27.78 -28.92 -33.46
CA LYS A 145 29.09 -28.94 -32.75
C LYS A 145 28.92 -29.08 -31.25
N PHE A 146 28.03 -28.31 -30.65
CA PHE A 146 27.68 -28.38 -29.23
C PHE A 146 27.16 -29.77 -28.84
N CYS A 147 26.23 -30.33 -29.62
CA CYS A 147 25.69 -31.66 -29.37
C CYS A 147 26.74 -32.78 -29.47
N LYS A 148 27.74 -32.63 -30.33
CA LYS A 148 28.87 -33.57 -30.45
C LYS A 148 29.84 -33.46 -29.28
N GLU A 149 30.15 -32.24 -28.87
CA GLU A 149 31.03 -31.92 -27.76
C GLU A 149 30.52 -32.54 -26.44
N TYR A 150 29.24 -32.38 -26.19
CA TYR A 150 28.57 -32.89 -24.99
C TYR A 150 28.01 -34.32 -25.15
N LYS A 151 28.28 -34.99 -26.30
CA LYS A 151 27.83 -36.37 -26.59
C LYS A 151 26.34 -36.60 -26.35
N LEU A 152 25.52 -35.65 -26.70
CA LEU A 152 24.08 -35.70 -26.43
C LEU A 152 23.37 -36.77 -27.23
N THR A 153 22.48 -37.53 -26.58
CA THR A 153 21.58 -38.45 -27.24
C THR A 153 20.57 -37.76 -28.14
N THR A 154 19.91 -38.51 -29.01
CA THR A 154 18.86 -37.93 -29.88
C THR A 154 17.71 -37.31 -29.07
N GLU A 155 17.31 -37.95 -27.95
CA GLU A 155 16.28 -37.45 -27.06
C GLU A 155 16.72 -36.13 -26.36
N GLN A 156 17.93 -36.11 -25.85
CA GLN A 156 18.50 -34.90 -25.21
C GLN A 156 18.62 -33.72 -26.18
N LYS A 157 19.00 -33.99 -27.44
CA LYS A 157 19.00 -32.99 -28.50
C LYS A 157 17.60 -32.44 -28.76
N GLN A 158 16.59 -33.30 -28.81
CA GLN A 158 15.22 -32.86 -29.03
C GLN A 158 14.66 -32.02 -27.87
N VAL A 159 14.97 -32.43 -26.62
CA VAL A 159 14.62 -31.65 -25.43
C VAL A 159 15.27 -30.26 -25.48
N LEU A 160 16.53 -30.18 -25.86
CA LEU A 160 17.25 -28.90 -25.95
C LEU A 160 16.69 -28.01 -27.09
N ILE A 161 16.41 -28.60 -28.27
CA ILE A 161 15.78 -27.91 -29.40
C ILE A 161 14.41 -27.33 -28.97
N ASN A 162 13.57 -28.14 -28.33
CA ASN A 162 12.26 -27.72 -27.89
C ASN A 162 12.37 -26.59 -26.86
N THR A 163 13.31 -26.66 -25.91
CA THR A 163 13.57 -25.62 -24.93
C THR A 163 14.03 -24.32 -25.56
N ILE A 164 14.98 -24.39 -26.52
CA ILE A 164 15.48 -23.23 -27.26
C ILE A 164 14.35 -22.61 -28.10
N GLN A 165 13.51 -23.43 -28.72
CA GLN A 165 12.41 -23.00 -29.56
C GLN A 165 11.32 -22.33 -28.73
N LEU A 166 10.91 -22.92 -27.60
CA LEU A 166 10.02 -22.29 -26.64
C LEU A 166 10.53 -20.94 -26.18
N TYR A 167 11.81 -20.84 -25.82
CA TYR A 167 12.42 -19.60 -25.41
C TYR A 167 12.42 -18.53 -26.54
N SER A 168 12.77 -18.93 -27.76
CA SER A 168 12.77 -18.05 -28.94
C SER A 168 11.37 -17.58 -29.30
N ASP A 169 10.40 -18.50 -29.24
CA ASP A 169 8.99 -18.21 -29.57
C ASP A 169 8.34 -17.37 -28.48
N GLU A 170 8.63 -17.63 -27.20
CA GLU A 170 8.16 -16.83 -26.07
C GLU A 170 8.69 -15.37 -26.14
N ALA A 171 9.98 -15.18 -26.43
CA ALA A 171 10.58 -13.85 -26.52
C ALA A 171 10.09 -13.03 -27.72
N GLN A 172 9.56 -13.67 -28.78
CA GLN A 172 9.07 -13.05 -30.01
C GLN A 172 7.55 -13.08 -30.13
N ASN A 173 6.87 -13.87 -29.34
CA ASN A 173 5.43 -14.04 -29.41
C ASN A 173 4.72 -12.93 -28.61
N GLU A 174 4.10 -11.98 -29.33
CA GLU A 174 3.33 -10.89 -28.74
C GLU A 174 2.23 -11.41 -27.79
N GLY A 175 1.65 -12.56 -28.06
CA GLY A 175 0.67 -13.20 -27.18
C GLY A 175 1.24 -13.61 -25.83
N VAL A 176 2.45 -14.18 -25.81
CA VAL A 176 3.15 -14.56 -24.55
C VAL A 176 3.49 -13.33 -23.73
N ILE A 177 4.02 -12.28 -24.40
CA ILE A 177 4.33 -11.01 -23.72
C ILE A 177 3.08 -10.37 -23.14
N ARG A 178 1.98 -10.33 -23.90
CA ARG A 178 0.69 -9.81 -23.40
C ARG A 178 0.16 -10.62 -22.22
N ASN A 179 0.27 -11.94 -22.26
CA ASN A 179 -0.10 -12.82 -21.16
C ASN A 179 0.78 -12.59 -19.93
N SER A 180 2.10 -12.44 -20.09
CA SER A 180 3.03 -12.14 -19.01
C SER A 180 2.70 -10.82 -18.35
N ILE A 181 2.41 -9.77 -19.11
CA ILE A 181 1.98 -8.46 -18.58
C ILE A 181 0.64 -8.57 -17.88
N SER A 182 -0.31 -9.31 -18.43
CA SER A 182 -1.61 -9.55 -17.80
C SER A 182 -1.45 -10.26 -16.47
N ASN A 183 -0.60 -11.27 -16.40
CA ASN A 183 -0.28 -11.99 -15.15
C ASN A 183 0.41 -11.08 -14.13
N LEU A 184 1.36 -10.27 -14.55
CA LEU A 184 2.00 -9.28 -13.68
C LEU A 184 1.00 -8.26 -13.16
N HIS A 185 0.13 -7.77 -14.04
CA HIS A 185 -0.94 -6.86 -13.64
C HIS A 185 -1.84 -7.51 -12.58
N LYS A 186 -2.23 -8.77 -12.78
CA LYS A 186 -3.03 -9.54 -11.81
C LYS A 186 -2.30 -9.68 -10.47
N GLN A 187 -1.02 -10.06 -10.48
CA GLN A 187 -0.22 -10.15 -9.27
C GLN A 187 -0.12 -8.81 -8.53
N MET A 188 0.06 -7.71 -9.26
CA MET A 188 0.10 -6.37 -8.66
C MET A 188 -1.27 -5.94 -8.10
N GLN A 189 -2.38 -6.37 -8.72
CA GLN A 189 -3.70 -6.18 -8.13
C GLN A 189 -3.87 -7.00 -6.84
N GLU A 190 -3.33 -8.21 -6.77
CA GLU A 190 -3.29 -9.02 -5.55
C GLU A 190 -2.47 -8.33 -4.44
N VAL A 191 -1.30 -7.77 -4.79
CA VAL A 191 -0.50 -6.93 -3.87
C VAL A 191 -1.33 -5.74 -3.38
N ARG A 192 -1.97 -4.98 -4.28
CA ARG A 192 -2.86 -3.89 -3.91
C ARG A 192 -3.97 -4.35 -2.96
N ASN A 193 -4.62 -5.46 -3.28
CA ASN A 193 -5.74 -5.98 -2.50
C ASN A 193 -5.32 -6.47 -1.11
N SER A 194 -4.06 -6.89 -0.95
CA SER A 194 -3.48 -7.27 0.36
C SER A 194 -3.08 -6.06 1.21
N MET A 195 -3.00 -4.86 0.62
CA MET A 195 -2.70 -3.64 1.37
C MET A 195 -3.90 -3.22 2.21
N GLN A 196 -3.67 -2.96 3.47
CA GLN A 196 -4.64 -2.52 4.45
C GLN A 196 -4.38 -1.05 4.78
N ILE A 197 -5.39 -0.21 4.66
CA ILE A 197 -5.24 1.24 4.76
C ILE A 197 -6.18 1.78 5.83
N CYS A 198 -5.62 2.53 6.76
CA CYS A 198 -6.37 3.41 7.63
C CYS A 198 -6.17 4.86 7.17
N SER A 199 -7.21 5.44 6.60
CA SER A 199 -7.24 6.85 6.21
C SER A 199 -7.65 7.72 7.39
N LEU A 200 -6.84 8.74 7.67
CA LEU A 200 -6.99 9.71 8.74
C LEU A 200 -6.85 11.12 8.16
N THR A 201 -7.28 12.14 8.88
CA THR A 201 -7.15 13.55 8.47
C THR A 201 -6.53 14.39 9.58
N THR A 202 -6.16 15.63 9.24
CA THR A 202 -5.48 16.55 10.17
C THR A 202 -6.44 17.32 11.07
N SER A 203 -7.74 17.35 10.80
CA SER A 203 -8.68 18.19 11.52
C SER A 203 -10.06 17.54 11.70
N TYR A 204 -10.76 17.94 12.75
CA TYR A 204 -12.14 17.58 13.07
C TYR A 204 -13.20 18.55 12.56
N ASP A 205 -12.78 19.74 12.08
CA ASP A 205 -13.65 20.88 11.75
C ASP A 205 -13.88 21.09 10.25
N LYS A 206 -13.66 20.07 9.43
CA LYS A 206 -13.83 20.15 7.98
C LYS A 206 -15.25 19.84 7.55
N ASP A 207 -16.03 20.84 7.16
CA ASP A 207 -17.43 20.68 6.72
C ASP A 207 -17.57 19.69 5.56
N SER A 208 -16.64 19.71 4.60
CA SER A 208 -16.64 18.75 3.50
C SER A 208 -16.51 17.30 3.97
N MET A 209 -15.74 17.04 5.03
CA MET A 209 -15.57 15.70 5.61
C MET A 209 -16.83 15.29 6.38
N TRP A 210 -17.46 16.22 7.12
CA TRP A 210 -18.74 15.97 7.76
C TRP A 210 -19.83 15.63 6.75
N ALA A 211 -19.90 16.36 5.63
CA ALA A 211 -20.87 16.09 4.58
C ALA A 211 -20.59 14.73 3.88
N TYR A 212 -19.34 14.46 3.50
CA TYR A 212 -18.99 13.29 2.70
C TYR A 212 -19.00 11.98 3.47
N TYR A 213 -18.48 11.97 4.72
CA TYR A 213 -18.25 10.75 5.48
C TYR A 213 -19.25 10.53 6.60
N CYS A 214 -19.91 11.60 7.05
CA CYS A 214 -20.87 11.56 8.15
C CYS A 214 -22.30 11.86 7.70
N ASN A 215 -22.56 12.24 6.45
CA ASN A 215 -23.86 12.78 5.99
C ASN A 215 -24.37 13.93 6.87
N ASN A 216 -23.47 14.73 7.45
CA ASN A 216 -23.72 15.74 8.48
C ASN A 216 -24.44 15.22 9.74
N ALA A 217 -24.39 13.91 10.00
CA ALA A 217 -25.10 13.25 11.10
C ALA A 217 -24.29 12.04 11.60
N GLY A 218 -23.00 12.22 11.87
CA GLY A 218 -22.11 11.15 12.26
C GLY A 218 -21.16 11.52 13.39
N VAL A 219 -20.00 10.89 13.40
CA VAL A 219 -18.99 11.03 14.43
C VAL A 219 -17.61 11.28 13.81
N CYS A 220 -16.83 12.16 14.44
CA CYS A 220 -15.41 12.29 14.17
C CYS A 220 -14.63 11.84 15.41
N ILE A 221 -13.69 10.91 15.23
CA ILE A 221 -12.89 10.30 16.29
C ILE A 221 -11.49 10.86 16.24
N GLU A 222 -10.98 11.35 17.39
CA GLU A 222 -9.60 11.78 17.58
C GLU A 222 -8.76 10.61 18.08
N TYR A 223 -7.72 10.25 17.33
CA TYR A 223 -6.72 9.27 17.71
C TYR A 223 -5.43 9.99 18.14
N ASP A 224 -4.97 9.71 19.36
CA ASP A 224 -3.73 10.25 19.92
C ASP A 224 -2.61 9.22 19.86
N PHE A 225 -1.70 9.39 18.92
CA PHE A 225 -0.56 8.50 18.70
C PHE A 225 0.43 8.50 19.87
N ASN A 226 0.43 9.54 20.73
CA ASN A 226 1.27 9.55 21.93
C ASN A 226 0.89 8.46 22.95
N LYS A 227 -0.31 7.88 22.85
CA LYS A 227 -0.76 6.76 23.68
C LYS A 227 -0.18 5.40 23.24
N ILE A 228 0.47 5.32 22.08
CA ILE A 228 1.06 4.07 21.57
C ILE A 228 2.39 3.80 22.27
N ASN A 229 2.39 2.86 23.20
CA ASN A 229 3.60 2.44 23.93
C ASN A 229 4.08 1.05 23.53
N ASP A 230 3.19 0.19 23.06
CA ASP A 230 3.48 -1.17 22.65
C ASP A 230 4.35 -1.22 21.36
N TYR A 231 5.36 -2.09 21.35
CA TYR A 231 6.30 -2.23 20.24
C TYR A 231 5.62 -2.66 18.92
N GLU A 232 4.73 -3.66 18.99
CA GLU A 232 4.06 -4.18 17.80
C GLU A 232 3.09 -3.14 17.19
N LEU A 233 2.45 -2.32 18.02
CA LEU A 233 1.66 -1.20 17.56
C LEU A 233 2.56 -0.11 16.95
N LYS A 234 3.65 0.27 17.59
CA LYS A 234 4.61 1.23 16.99
C LYS A 234 5.07 0.77 15.63
N LYS A 235 5.45 -0.51 15.49
CA LYS A 235 5.88 -1.12 14.22
C LYS A 235 4.81 -1.04 13.14
N LYS A 236 3.53 -1.14 13.48
CA LYS A 236 2.42 -0.95 12.53
C LYS A 236 2.23 0.51 12.15
N PHE A 237 2.31 1.41 13.12
CA PHE A 237 1.98 2.82 12.94
C PHE A 237 3.15 3.68 12.40
N ILE A 238 4.41 3.23 12.43
CA ILE A 238 5.51 3.93 11.73
C ILE A 238 5.26 4.09 10.23
N ASN A 239 4.42 3.25 9.60
CA ASN A 239 4.02 3.40 8.21
C ASN A 239 2.89 4.43 8.00
N THR A 240 2.70 5.36 8.95
CA THR A 240 1.73 6.46 8.79
C THR A 240 2.36 7.57 7.98
N GLN A 241 1.82 7.82 6.79
CA GLN A 241 2.41 8.72 5.80
C GLN A 241 1.38 9.69 5.23
N LYS A 242 1.86 10.88 4.85
CA LYS A 242 1.05 11.95 4.25
C LYS A 242 0.69 11.62 2.80
N VAL A 243 -0.58 11.76 2.44
CA VAL A 243 -1.05 11.63 1.05
C VAL A 243 -0.60 12.83 0.23
N ARG A 244 -0.08 12.56 -0.96
CA ARG A 244 0.32 13.56 -1.95
C ARG A 244 -0.82 13.79 -2.92
N TYR A 245 -1.15 15.04 -3.20
CA TYR A 245 -2.25 15.38 -4.10
C TYR A 245 -1.73 15.83 -5.45
N GLY A 246 -2.07 15.05 -6.49
CA GLY A 246 -1.60 15.35 -7.83
C GLY A 246 -1.85 14.22 -8.81
N ARG A 247 -1.14 14.27 -9.94
CA ARG A 247 -1.16 13.19 -10.92
C ARG A 247 -0.26 12.04 -10.45
N LYS A 248 -0.81 10.84 -10.39
CA LYS A 248 -0.01 9.63 -10.11
C LYS A 248 1.13 9.49 -11.12
N LYS A 249 2.33 9.21 -10.61
CA LYS A 249 3.45 8.81 -11.45
C LYS A 249 3.10 7.53 -12.21
N LYS A 250 3.70 7.33 -13.37
CA LYS A 250 3.54 6.06 -14.10
C LYS A 250 4.21 4.94 -13.31
N PHE A 251 3.53 3.83 -13.22
CA PHE A 251 4.03 2.61 -12.62
C PHE A 251 4.64 1.72 -13.72
N SER A 252 5.81 1.14 -13.47
CA SER A 252 6.48 0.24 -14.41
C SER A 252 6.66 -1.15 -13.80
N TYR A 253 6.05 -2.14 -14.42
CA TYR A 253 6.24 -3.55 -14.06
C TYR A 253 7.67 -4.02 -14.29
N VAL A 254 8.31 -3.52 -15.35
CA VAL A 254 9.71 -3.84 -15.68
C VAL A 254 10.65 -3.41 -14.58
N ASP A 255 10.44 -2.22 -14.01
CA ASP A 255 11.30 -1.70 -12.95
C ASP A 255 11.16 -2.53 -11.66
N ILE A 256 9.95 -3.03 -11.36
CA ILE A 256 9.73 -3.97 -10.23
C ILE A 256 10.45 -5.29 -10.47
N ILE A 257 10.40 -5.83 -11.70
CA ILE A 257 11.10 -7.08 -12.03
C ILE A 257 12.61 -6.88 -11.90
N LYS A 258 13.14 -5.78 -12.44
CA LYS A 258 14.56 -5.44 -12.34
C LYS A 258 15.02 -5.39 -10.88
N ALA A 259 14.28 -4.67 -10.04
CA ALA A 259 14.61 -4.58 -8.63
C ALA A 259 14.66 -5.95 -7.95
N LYS A 260 13.71 -6.84 -8.27
CA LYS A 260 13.71 -8.22 -7.76
C LYS A 260 14.89 -9.06 -8.26
N LEU A 261 15.31 -8.84 -9.51
CA LEU A 261 16.46 -9.57 -10.10
C LEU A 261 17.79 -9.07 -9.57
N GLU A 262 17.93 -7.76 -9.35
CA GLU A 262 19.09 -7.16 -8.73
C GLU A 262 19.26 -7.60 -7.29
N ASN A 263 18.13 -7.81 -6.59
CA ASN A 263 18.04 -8.27 -5.20
C ASN A 263 18.98 -7.53 -4.24
N THR A 264 19.21 -6.24 -4.52
CA THR A 264 19.93 -5.33 -3.63
C THR A 264 18.96 -4.57 -2.76
N GLN A 265 19.39 -4.18 -1.56
CA GLN A 265 18.55 -3.38 -0.64
C GLN A 265 18.08 -2.07 -1.31
N GLU A 266 18.96 -1.40 -2.05
CA GLU A 266 18.63 -0.16 -2.76
C GLU A 266 17.56 -0.39 -3.84
N ALA A 267 17.70 -1.44 -4.66
CA ALA A 267 16.74 -1.78 -5.70
C ALA A 267 15.36 -2.13 -5.12
N MET A 268 15.33 -2.91 -4.03
CA MET A 268 14.09 -3.28 -3.35
C MET A 268 13.40 -2.06 -2.72
N ALA A 269 14.15 -1.19 -2.03
CA ALA A 269 13.61 0.05 -1.47
C ALA A 269 12.99 0.96 -2.55
N LYS A 270 13.59 1.02 -3.72
CA LYS A 270 13.10 1.78 -4.87
C LYS A 270 11.80 1.19 -5.44
N ALA A 271 11.69 -0.14 -5.46
CA ALA A 271 10.45 -0.84 -5.86
C ALA A 271 9.33 -0.57 -4.86
N ASP A 272 9.60 -0.63 -3.57
CA ASP A 272 8.64 -0.34 -2.50
C ASP A 272 8.19 1.13 -2.54
N GLU A 273 9.11 2.08 -2.72
CA GLU A 273 8.77 3.50 -2.92
C GLU A 273 7.82 3.67 -4.11
N MET A 274 8.05 2.95 -5.21
CA MET A 274 7.20 3.00 -6.39
C MET A 274 5.79 2.48 -6.10
N ILE A 275 5.66 1.37 -5.38
CA ILE A 275 4.37 0.81 -4.93
C ILE A 275 3.67 1.79 -3.98
N LEU A 276 4.35 2.25 -2.94
CA LEU A 276 3.82 3.18 -1.96
C LEU A 276 3.39 4.50 -2.59
N SER A 277 4.12 4.99 -3.61
CA SER A 277 3.72 6.20 -4.33
C SER A 277 2.34 6.08 -4.99
N GLN A 278 1.94 4.88 -5.43
CA GLN A 278 0.59 4.65 -5.98
C GLN A 278 -0.47 4.66 -4.88
N LEU A 279 -0.15 4.17 -3.69
CA LEU A 279 -1.05 4.12 -2.52
C LEU A 279 -1.17 5.48 -1.83
N LEU A 280 -0.15 6.32 -1.92
CA LEU A 280 -0.05 7.62 -1.25
C LEU A 280 -0.30 8.81 -2.18
N THR A 281 -0.73 8.59 -3.42
CA THR A 281 -1.08 9.68 -4.33
C THR A 281 -2.56 9.65 -4.67
N LYS A 282 -3.24 10.77 -4.43
CA LYS A 282 -4.67 11.00 -4.67
C LYS A 282 -4.91 12.18 -5.60
N GLU A 283 -6.03 12.23 -6.30
CA GLU A 283 -6.36 13.34 -7.20
C GLU A 283 -6.48 14.67 -6.43
N LYS A 284 -6.14 15.78 -7.10
CA LYS A 284 -6.14 17.14 -6.48
C LYS A 284 -7.49 17.56 -5.92
N SER A 285 -8.60 17.05 -6.49
CA SER A 285 -9.96 17.32 -6.01
C SER A 285 -10.19 16.91 -4.56
N TRP A 286 -9.42 15.94 -4.05
CA TRP A 286 -9.51 15.45 -2.68
C TRP A 286 -8.56 16.16 -1.70
N ARG A 287 -7.89 17.24 -2.13
CA ARG A 287 -6.86 17.91 -1.31
C ARG A 287 -7.40 18.47 0.02
N ALA A 288 -8.67 18.81 0.06
CA ALA A 288 -9.31 19.29 1.29
C ALA A 288 -9.32 18.26 2.43
N GLU A 289 -9.15 16.96 2.11
CA GLU A 289 -9.08 15.92 3.15
C GLU A 289 -7.80 16.01 3.99
N GLU A 290 -6.69 16.53 3.45
CA GLU A 290 -5.37 16.55 4.11
C GLU A 290 -5.04 15.20 4.74
N GLU A 291 -5.19 14.18 3.93
CA GLU A 291 -5.19 12.78 4.36
C GLU A 291 -3.80 12.30 4.77
N TRP A 292 -3.77 11.52 5.83
CA TRP A 292 -2.68 10.67 6.25
C TRP A 292 -3.12 9.21 6.20
N ARG A 293 -2.24 8.31 5.82
CA ARG A 293 -2.52 6.87 5.73
C ARG A 293 -1.56 6.06 6.55
N THR A 294 -2.08 5.21 7.43
CA THR A 294 -1.30 4.10 7.96
C THR A 294 -1.51 2.92 7.01
N ILE A 295 -0.40 2.37 6.50
CA ILE A 295 -0.42 1.29 5.51
C ILE A 295 0.15 0.03 6.16
N GLY A 296 -0.62 -1.05 6.10
CA GLY A 296 -0.20 -2.40 6.45
C GLY A 296 -0.37 -3.35 5.27
N SER A 297 0.13 -4.57 5.40
CA SER A 297 -0.07 -5.63 4.42
C SER A 297 -0.42 -6.94 5.12
N VAL A 298 -1.51 -7.57 4.67
CA VAL A 298 -1.92 -8.89 5.16
C VAL A 298 -2.28 -9.75 3.95
N ARG A 299 -1.44 -10.74 3.66
CA ARG A 299 -1.65 -11.64 2.52
C ARG A 299 -2.99 -12.38 2.66
N GLY A 300 -3.73 -12.45 1.55
CA GLY A 300 -4.99 -13.20 1.47
C GLY A 300 -6.19 -12.51 2.12
N ASN A 301 -6.03 -11.30 2.71
CA ASN A 301 -7.15 -10.55 3.27
C ASN A 301 -7.57 -9.41 2.36
N GLU A 302 -8.72 -9.57 1.70
CA GLU A 302 -9.29 -8.58 0.78
C GLU A 302 -10.40 -7.72 1.42
N THR A 303 -10.71 -7.90 2.69
CA THR A 303 -11.81 -7.17 3.35
C THR A 303 -11.30 -6.04 4.23
N GLY A 304 -10.37 -6.33 5.10
CA GLY A 304 -9.82 -5.42 6.10
C GLY A 304 -9.44 -6.16 7.38
N ILE A 305 -8.78 -5.47 8.31
CA ILE A 305 -8.32 -6.02 9.58
C ILE A 305 -8.64 -5.09 10.74
N LYS A 306 -8.85 -5.68 11.93
CA LYS A 306 -8.93 -4.98 13.21
C LYS A 306 -7.51 -4.79 13.77
N ILE A 307 -7.12 -3.58 14.10
CA ILE A 307 -5.90 -3.28 14.85
C ILE A 307 -6.33 -2.78 16.23
N TYR A 308 -6.17 -3.61 17.24
CA TYR A 308 -6.52 -3.27 18.62
C TYR A 308 -5.53 -2.23 19.16
N ALA A 309 -6.04 -1.04 19.47
CA ALA A 309 -5.24 0.08 19.95
C ALA A 309 -6.12 1.07 20.74
N ASP A 310 -5.91 1.18 22.04
CA ASP A 310 -6.61 2.13 22.90
C ASP A 310 -5.99 3.53 22.80
N ILE A 311 -6.21 4.18 21.66
CA ILE A 311 -5.61 5.50 21.37
C ILE A 311 -6.65 6.59 21.10
N VAL A 312 -7.93 6.33 21.33
CA VAL A 312 -8.98 7.35 21.27
C VAL A 312 -8.77 8.35 22.40
N SER A 313 -8.84 9.64 22.10
CA SER A 313 -8.72 10.73 23.08
C SER A 313 -9.94 11.66 23.14
N ALA A 314 -10.62 11.83 22.02
CA ALA A 314 -11.86 12.61 21.97
C ALA A 314 -12.81 12.11 20.86
N ILE A 315 -14.07 12.44 21.02
CA ILE A 315 -15.14 12.17 20.06
C ILE A 315 -15.90 13.47 19.81
N TYR A 316 -16.19 13.72 18.54
CA TYR A 316 -16.99 14.87 18.08
C TYR A 316 -18.27 14.34 17.47
N LEU A 317 -19.42 14.77 17.98
CA LEU A 317 -20.75 14.38 17.53
C LEU A 317 -21.46 15.56 16.90
N ASP A 318 -22.23 15.34 15.85
CA ASP A 318 -23.12 16.37 15.36
C ASP A 318 -24.34 16.51 16.29
N TYR A 319 -24.78 17.75 16.53
CA TYR A 319 -25.92 18.03 17.43
C TYR A 319 -27.21 17.31 17.01
N SER A 320 -27.43 17.13 15.71
CA SER A 320 -28.64 16.52 15.17
C SER A 320 -28.84 15.07 15.63
N ILE A 321 -27.74 14.35 15.96
CA ILE A 321 -27.81 12.92 16.36
C ILE A 321 -27.87 12.69 17.86
N LEU A 322 -27.76 13.71 18.71
CA LEU A 322 -27.67 13.53 20.17
C LEU A 322 -28.88 12.80 20.78
N LYS A 323 -30.04 12.81 20.11
CA LYS A 323 -31.24 12.09 20.53
C LYS A 323 -31.24 10.63 20.11
N GLU A 324 -30.36 10.22 19.21
CA GLU A 324 -30.29 8.85 18.74
C GLU A 324 -29.66 7.93 19.79
N GLU A 325 -30.20 6.71 19.91
CA GLU A 325 -29.73 5.71 20.87
C GLU A 325 -28.24 5.38 20.68
N LYS A 326 -27.79 5.28 19.42
CA LYS A 326 -26.39 5.05 19.10
C LYS A 326 -25.45 6.17 19.55
N ALA A 327 -25.91 7.42 19.50
CA ALA A 327 -25.12 8.54 19.99
C ALA A 327 -24.98 8.50 21.51
N LYS A 328 -26.05 8.12 22.23
CA LYS A 328 -26.03 7.91 23.69
C LYS A 328 -25.05 6.81 24.07
N GLN A 329 -25.06 5.66 23.36
CA GLN A 329 -24.10 4.58 23.60
C GLN A 329 -22.64 5.06 23.42
N ILE A 330 -22.37 5.90 22.40
CA ILE A 330 -21.03 6.48 22.22
C ILE A 330 -20.65 7.43 23.36
N ILE A 331 -21.60 8.21 23.87
CA ILE A 331 -21.35 9.12 25.01
C ILE A 331 -21.05 8.32 26.26
N GLU A 332 -21.82 7.27 26.57
CA GLU A 332 -21.59 6.35 27.69
C GLU A 332 -20.20 5.68 27.59
N LEU A 333 -19.85 5.16 26.40
CA LEU A 333 -18.51 4.61 26.15
C LEU A 333 -17.40 5.65 26.36
N ALA A 334 -17.64 6.91 25.98
CA ALA A 334 -16.68 7.97 26.17
C ALA A 334 -16.50 8.33 27.66
N GLU A 335 -17.57 8.33 28.45
CA GLU A 335 -17.52 8.53 29.90
C GLU A 335 -16.73 7.42 30.59
N ASP A 336 -17.01 6.16 30.28
CA ASP A 336 -16.32 4.99 30.84
C ASP A 336 -14.83 4.99 30.54
N ASN A 337 -14.44 5.43 29.34
CA ASN A 337 -13.06 5.48 28.88
C ASN A 337 -12.37 6.83 29.11
N LYS A 338 -13.08 7.81 29.71
CA LYS A 338 -12.58 9.18 29.96
C LYS A 338 -12.14 9.91 28.68
N TRP A 339 -12.83 9.63 27.58
CA TRP A 339 -12.63 10.40 26.34
C TRP A 339 -13.39 11.72 26.42
N LYS A 340 -12.84 12.76 25.84
CA LYS A 340 -13.54 14.06 25.74
C LYS A 340 -14.65 13.95 24.70
N VAL A 341 -15.82 14.50 25.00
CA VAL A 341 -16.94 14.58 24.05
C VAL A 341 -17.19 16.03 23.68
N TYR A 342 -17.14 16.30 22.39
CA TYR A 342 -17.48 17.61 21.80
C TYR A 342 -18.71 17.46 20.91
N VAL A 343 -19.53 18.50 20.90
CA VAL A 343 -20.71 18.62 20.06
C VAL A 343 -20.51 19.70 19.01
N ARG A 344 -20.67 19.32 17.75
CA ARG A 344 -20.71 20.24 16.62
C ARG A 344 -22.15 20.74 16.42
N TYR A 345 -22.36 22.03 16.38
CA TYR A 345 -23.65 22.66 16.13
C TYR A 345 -23.52 23.87 15.22
N PHE A 346 -24.56 24.22 14.46
CA PHE A 346 -24.56 25.39 13.61
C PHE A 346 -25.01 26.62 14.41
N SER A 347 -24.23 27.68 14.36
CA SER A 347 -24.56 28.97 14.96
C SER A 347 -25.19 29.87 13.89
N ASP A 348 -26.51 30.15 14.01
CA ASP A 348 -27.21 31.02 13.09
C ASP A 348 -26.73 32.49 13.16
N TYR A 349 -26.18 32.91 14.29
CA TYR A 349 -25.63 34.27 14.47
C TYR A 349 -24.32 34.48 13.71
N GLU A 350 -23.51 33.45 13.62
CA GLU A 350 -22.16 33.54 13.02
C GLU A 350 -22.13 32.90 11.63
N ALA A 351 -23.22 32.23 11.26
CA ALA A 351 -23.35 31.45 10.02
C ALA A 351 -22.20 30.41 9.84
N GLU A 352 -21.77 29.80 10.95
CA GLU A 352 -20.68 28.81 10.96
C GLU A 352 -20.94 27.70 11.97
N TYR A 353 -20.22 26.55 11.79
CA TYR A 353 -20.23 25.49 12.76
C TYR A 353 -19.32 25.77 13.94
N ARG A 354 -19.85 25.51 15.15
CA ARG A 354 -19.17 25.62 16.44
C ARG A 354 -19.01 24.26 17.09
N TYR A 355 -18.05 24.18 18.01
CA TYR A 355 -17.75 22.98 18.80
C TYR A 355 -17.64 23.36 20.26
N ASP A 356 -18.39 22.65 21.09
CA ASP A 356 -18.33 22.85 22.54
C ASP A 356 -18.41 21.49 23.26
N THR A 357 -18.02 21.46 24.54
CA THR A 357 -18.11 20.23 25.33
C THR A 357 -19.57 19.86 25.55
N ILE A 358 -19.85 18.55 25.72
CA ILE A 358 -21.22 18.10 25.95
C ILE A 358 -21.79 18.65 27.26
N GLU A 359 -20.95 18.89 28.27
CA GLU A 359 -21.36 19.47 29.55
C GLU A 359 -21.86 20.91 29.35
N ASN A 360 -21.15 21.72 28.54
CA ASN A 360 -21.55 23.08 28.25
C ASN A 360 -22.87 23.13 27.46
N ILE A 361 -23.03 22.27 26.47
CA ILE A 361 -24.26 22.16 25.69
C ILE A 361 -25.43 21.72 26.59
N SER A 362 -25.22 20.74 27.46
CA SER A 362 -26.23 20.26 28.38
C SER A 362 -26.66 21.35 29.35
N LYS A 363 -25.71 22.15 29.87
CA LYS A 363 -26.00 23.30 30.71
C LYS A 363 -26.80 24.36 29.97
N LEU A 364 -26.40 24.73 28.76
CA LEU A 364 -27.12 25.71 27.92
C LEU A 364 -28.57 25.27 27.68
N ILE A 365 -28.81 24.00 27.36
CA ILE A 365 -30.17 23.46 27.16
C ILE A 365 -30.98 23.50 28.45
N SER A 366 -30.35 23.20 29.59
CA SER A 366 -30.99 23.27 30.90
C SER A 366 -31.42 24.69 31.27
N ASP A 367 -30.49 25.65 31.06
CA ASP A 367 -30.73 27.07 31.33
C ASP A 367 -31.86 27.62 30.45
N LEU A 368 -31.87 27.26 29.15
CA LEU A 368 -32.98 27.61 28.25
C LEU A 368 -34.33 27.06 28.64
N LYS A 369 -34.38 25.80 29.16
CA LYS A 369 -35.61 25.19 29.66
C LYS A 369 -36.15 25.81 30.94
N GLN A 370 -35.32 26.51 31.71
CA GLN A 370 -35.71 27.24 32.90
C GLN A 370 -36.24 28.63 32.60
N ILE A 371 -35.95 29.17 31.41
CA ILE A 371 -36.35 30.50 30.96
C ILE A 371 -37.68 30.44 30.18
N ILE A 372 -38.07 29.28 29.63
CA ILE A 372 -39.34 29.01 28.94
C ILE A 372 -40.33 28.40 29.90
#